data_1833373a551ed6d2a1d2bdb4168044ad
#
_entry.id   1833373a551ed6d2a1d2bdb4168044ad
#
_cell.length_a   1.000
_cell.length_b   1.000
_cell.length_c   1.000
_cell.angle_alpha   90.00
_cell.angle_beta   90.00
_cell.angle_gamma   90.00
#
_symmetry.space_group_name_H-M   'P 1'
#
loop_
_entity.id
_entity.type
_entity.pdbx_description
1 polymer ?
#
loop_
_entity_poly.entity_id
_entity_poly.type
_entity_poly.pdbx_seq_one_letter_code
_entity_poly.pdbx_strand_id
1 'polypeptide(L)'
;RSAYDFAVSNPDAVMDDMWNHPNLNYEKIDGDLEIAPGVTLLESSGHVPGHMSVLIKLPETGAILLAIDAIYTRETLESEIWGGYHDPGSAKASAERLVTIAERENALLIFGHDREQWATLRKAPEFYS
;
A
#
# COMPACT_ATOMS: atom_id res chain seq x y z
N ARG A 1 11.29 -3.59 -7.03
CA ARG A 1 11.89 -3.75 -8.40
C ARG A 1 10.84 -3.55 -9.48
N SER A 2 9.76 -4.32 -9.47
CA SER A 2 8.75 -4.30 -10.55
C SER A 2 8.16 -2.93 -10.81
N ALA A 3 7.86 -2.13 -9.78
CA ALA A 3 7.35 -0.76 -9.94
C ALA A 3 8.34 0.16 -10.67
N TYR A 4 9.61 0.07 -10.33
CA TYR A 4 10.67 0.85 -10.99
C TYR A 4 10.82 0.47 -12.48
N ASP A 5 10.87 -0.84 -12.74
CA ASP A 5 11.04 -1.34 -14.11
C ASP A 5 9.80 -1.03 -14.97
N PHE A 6 8.59 -1.05 -14.37
CA PHE A 6 7.37 -0.59 -15.02
C PHE A 6 7.42 0.90 -15.34
N ALA A 7 7.79 1.76 -14.38
CA ALA A 7 7.91 3.20 -14.57
C ALA A 7 8.92 3.55 -15.68
N VAL A 8 10.10 2.92 -15.69
CA VAL A 8 11.10 3.11 -16.74
C VAL A 8 10.59 2.71 -18.13
N SER A 9 9.78 1.65 -18.20
CA SER A 9 9.23 1.13 -19.47
C SER A 9 7.99 1.91 -19.95
N ASN A 10 7.37 2.71 -19.10
CA ASN A 10 6.13 3.43 -19.38
C ASN A 10 6.21 4.90 -18.90
N PRO A 11 7.12 5.71 -19.45
CA PRO A 11 7.38 7.07 -18.97
C PRO A 11 6.15 7.99 -19.10
N ASP A 12 5.29 7.74 -20.09
CA ASP A 12 4.06 8.52 -20.30
C ASP A 12 2.94 8.18 -19.30
N ALA A 13 3.01 7.00 -18.67
CA ALA A 13 2.01 6.54 -17.69
C ALA A 13 2.36 6.95 -16.25
N VAL A 14 3.59 7.38 -16.01
CA VAL A 14 4.10 7.75 -14.69
C VAL A 14 4.76 9.11 -14.79
N MET A 15 4.44 10.03 -13.89
CA MET A 15 5.02 11.38 -13.86
C MET A 15 6.53 11.31 -13.60
N ASP A 16 7.33 11.26 -14.69
CA ASP A 16 8.76 10.97 -14.69
C ASP A 16 9.56 11.96 -13.82
N ASP A 17 9.21 13.23 -13.83
CA ASP A 17 9.84 14.29 -13.04
C ASP A 17 9.62 14.15 -11.52
N MET A 18 8.66 13.34 -11.08
CA MET A 18 8.40 13.09 -9.66
C MET A 18 9.29 12.01 -9.05
N TRP A 19 9.73 11.05 -9.83
CA TRP A 19 10.50 9.91 -9.32
C TRP A 19 11.89 9.75 -9.98
N ASN A 20 12.07 10.17 -11.22
CA ASN A 20 13.30 9.98 -11.98
C ASN A 20 14.26 11.18 -11.83
N HIS A 21 14.58 11.55 -10.59
CA HIS A 21 15.49 12.66 -10.35
C HIS A 21 16.94 12.14 -10.20
N PRO A 22 17.96 12.78 -10.83
CA PRO A 22 19.33 12.28 -10.84
C PRO A 22 19.99 12.17 -9.47
N ASN A 23 19.48 12.85 -8.46
CA ASN A 23 19.97 12.79 -7.08
C ASN A 23 19.28 11.70 -6.23
N LEU A 24 18.30 10.95 -6.78
CA LEU A 24 17.68 9.84 -6.08
C LEU A 24 18.49 8.56 -6.30
N ASN A 25 18.74 7.86 -5.21
CA ASN A 25 19.40 6.56 -5.22
C ASN A 25 18.38 5.50 -4.76
N TYR A 26 17.95 4.64 -5.69
CA TYR A 26 16.95 3.62 -5.43
C TYR A 26 17.58 2.31 -4.98
N GLU A 27 17.14 1.81 -3.83
CA GLU A 27 17.33 0.43 -3.45
C GLU A 27 16.10 -0.37 -3.91
N LYS A 28 16.30 -1.22 -4.93
CA LYS A 28 15.22 -2.03 -5.52
C LYS A 28 15.05 -3.31 -4.74
N ILE A 29 13.88 -3.47 -4.15
CA ILE A 29 13.50 -4.67 -3.39
C ILE A 29 12.59 -5.57 -4.22
N ASP A 30 12.52 -6.85 -3.84
CA ASP A 30 11.60 -7.86 -4.37
C ASP A 30 10.87 -8.52 -3.19
N GLY A 31 9.54 -8.55 -3.23
CA GLY A 31 8.72 -9.10 -2.15
C GLY A 31 8.67 -8.23 -0.89
N ASP A 32 8.28 -8.84 0.22
CA ASP A 32 8.18 -8.17 1.51
C ASP A 32 9.54 -7.87 2.12
N LEU A 33 9.66 -6.72 2.79
CA LEU A 33 10.91 -6.33 3.46
C LEU A 33 10.63 -5.47 4.69
N GLU A 34 11.18 -5.87 5.84
CA GLU A 34 11.26 -4.99 7.00
C GLU A 34 12.39 -3.97 6.78
N ILE A 35 12.02 -2.69 6.64
CA ILE A 35 12.94 -1.57 6.33
C ILE A 35 13.46 -0.86 7.58
N ALA A 36 12.74 -1.01 8.69
CA ALA A 36 13.13 -0.53 10.01
C ALA A 36 12.41 -1.39 11.07
N PRO A 37 12.89 -1.45 12.31
CA PRO A 37 12.21 -2.20 13.36
C PRO A 37 10.72 -1.83 13.45
N GLY A 38 9.84 -2.81 13.22
CA GLY A 38 8.39 -2.62 13.23
C GLY A 38 7.80 -1.99 11.97
N VAL A 39 8.57 -1.73 10.90
CA VAL A 39 8.07 -1.17 9.63
C VAL A 39 8.37 -2.12 8.49
N THR A 40 7.34 -2.78 7.97
CA THR A 40 7.46 -3.76 6.89
C THR A 40 6.72 -3.28 5.63
N LEU A 41 7.43 -3.26 4.51
CA LEU A 41 6.81 -3.14 3.19
C LEU A 41 6.23 -4.50 2.79
N LEU A 42 5.00 -4.50 2.30
CA LEU A 42 4.29 -5.69 1.83
C LEU A 42 4.01 -5.54 0.34
N GLU A 43 4.50 -6.47 -0.48
CA GLU A 43 4.16 -6.45 -1.90
C GLU A 43 2.65 -6.62 -2.08
N SER A 44 2.04 -5.73 -2.87
CA SER A 44 0.60 -5.67 -3.11
C SER A 44 0.30 -5.21 -4.55
N SER A 45 0.92 -5.90 -5.50
CA SER A 45 0.72 -5.65 -6.95
C SER A 45 -0.75 -5.72 -7.35
N GLY A 46 -1.12 -4.94 -8.37
CA GLY A 46 -2.48 -4.90 -8.93
C GLY A 46 -2.90 -3.51 -9.34
N HIS A 47 -2.79 -2.52 -8.44
CA HIS A 47 -2.95 -1.10 -8.80
C HIS A 47 -1.93 -0.72 -9.87
N VAL A 48 -0.67 -0.97 -9.59
CA VAL A 48 0.44 -1.02 -10.55
C VAL A 48 1.32 -2.22 -10.24
N PRO A 49 2.14 -2.70 -11.19
CA PRO A 49 3.13 -3.73 -10.91
C PRO A 49 4.08 -3.30 -9.79
N GLY A 50 4.29 -4.15 -8.79
CA GLY A 50 5.20 -3.87 -7.67
C GLY A 50 4.71 -2.79 -6.70
N HIS A 51 3.41 -2.51 -6.65
CA HIS A 51 2.80 -1.68 -5.60
C HIS A 51 3.14 -2.24 -4.22
N MET A 52 3.33 -1.36 -3.23
CA MET A 52 3.70 -1.74 -1.87
C MET A 52 2.72 -1.12 -0.86
N SER A 53 2.26 -1.94 0.05
CA SER A 53 1.53 -1.55 1.26
C SER A 53 2.49 -1.53 2.45
N VAL A 54 2.08 -0.99 3.61
CA VAL A 54 2.97 -0.85 4.76
C VAL A 54 2.31 -1.39 6.03
N LEU A 55 2.97 -2.33 6.69
CA LEU A 55 2.61 -2.78 8.04
C LEU A 55 3.51 -2.09 9.05
N ILE A 56 2.91 -1.43 10.05
CA ILE A 56 3.61 -0.70 11.11
C ILE A 56 3.19 -1.31 12.44
N LYS A 57 4.16 -1.67 13.29
CA LYS A 57 3.93 -2.13 14.67
C LYS A 57 4.34 -1.04 15.64
N LEU A 58 3.37 -0.49 16.35
CA LEU A 58 3.55 0.60 17.30
C LEU A 58 3.46 0.08 18.73
N PRO A 59 4.25 0.65 19.67
CA PRO A 59 4.30 0.15 21.05
C PRO A 59 2.98 0.21 21.82
N GLU A 60 2.20 1.27 21.62
CA GLU A 60 0.96 1.51 22.37
C GLU A 60 -0.29 1.23 21.54
N THR A 61 -0.30 1.63 20.28
CA THR A 61 -1.46 1.46 19.39
C THR A 61 -1.61 0.02 18.90
N GLY A 62 -0.52 -0.73 18.81
CA GLY A 62 -0.47 -2.03 18.16
C GLY A 62 -0.17 -1.92 16.66
N ALA A 63 -0.71 -2.83 15.86
CA ALA A 63 -0.41 -2.86 14.44
C ALA A 63 -1.34 -1.97 13.61
N ILE A 64 -0.79 -1.30 12.60
CA ILE A 64 -1.51 -0.56 11.57
C ILE A 64 -1.06 -1.07 10.21
N LEU A 65 -1.99 -1.40 9.32
CA LEU A 65 -1.71 -1.78 7.95
C LEU A 65 -2.27 -0.71 7.01
N LEU A 66 -1.37 -0.01 6.32
CA LEU A 66 -1.72 0.98 5.30
C LEU A 66 -1.85 0.25 3.96
N ALA A 67 -3.08 0.07 3.46
CA ALA A 67 -3.33 -0.57 2.17
C ALA A 67 -2.86 0.29 0.99
N ILE A 68 -2.83 1.62 1.17
CA ILE A 68 -2.50 2.59 0.12
C ILE A 68 -3.44 2.33 -1.07
N ASP A 69 -2.93 2.21 -2.28
CA ASP A 69 -3.77 2.00 -3.48
C ASP A 69 -4.06 0.52 -3.79
N ALA A 70 -3.61 -0.41 -2.95
CA ALA A 70 -4.01 -1.81 -3.08
C ALA A 70 -5.50 -2.02 -2.77
N ILE A 71 -6.07 -1.20 -1.87
CA ILE A 71 -7.49 -1.19 -1.54
C ILE A 71 -7.94 0.26 -1.38
N TYR A 72 -8.73 0.77 -2.34
CA TYR A 72 -9.15 2.17 -2.30
C TYR A 72 -10.11 2.46 -1.15
N THR A 73 -11.17 1.67 -1.02
CA THR A 73 -12.23 1.88 -0.03
C THR A 73 -12.72 0.54 0.52
N ARG A 74 -13.44 0.59 1.63
CA ARG A 74 -14.20 -0.55 2.15
C ARG A 74 -15.16 -1.09 1.10
N GLU A 75 -15.85 -0.22 0.38
CA GLU A 75 -16.79 -0.61 -0.68
C GLU A 75 -16.10 -1.40 -1.79
N THR A 76 -14.88 -1.00 -2.20
CA THR A 76 -14.07 -1.77 -3.18
C THR A 76 -13.87 -3.20 -2.72
N LEU A 77 -13.54 -3.39 -1.44
CA LEU A 77 -13.31 -4.71 -0.86
C LEU A 77 -14.61 -5.53 -0.77
N GLU A 78 -15.71 -4.92 -0.31
CA GLU A 78 -16.98 -5.60 -0.11
C GLU A 78 -17.71 -5.94 -1.43
N SER A 79 -17.60 -5.06 -2.43
CA SER A 79 -18.24 -5.25 -3.74
C SER A 79 -17.37 -6.00 -4.74
N GLU A 80 -16.11 -6.24 -4.41
CA GLU A 80 -15.11 -6.88 -5.29
C GLU A 80 -14.95 -6.19 -6.66
N ILE A 81 -15.09 -4.86 -6.69
CA ILE A 81 -14.96 -4.08 -7.93
C ILE A 81 -13.52 -3.58 -8.11
N TRP A 82 -12.78 -4.22 -9.00
CA TRP A 82 -11.36 -3.96 -9.27
C TRP A 82 -11.09 -3.33 -10.65
N GLY A 83 -12.12 -2.77 -11.29
CA GLY A 83 -12.05 -2.31 -12.68
C GLY A 83 -11.14 -1.10 -12.94
N GLY A 84 -10.71 -0.38 -11.89
CA GLY A 84 -9.77 0.76 -12.01
C GLY A 84 -8.30 0.41 -11.81
N TYR A 85 -7.99 -0.88 -11.63
CA TYR A 85 -6.65 -1.37 -11.37
C TYR A 85 -5.96 -1.83 -12.66
N HIS A 86 -4.64 -1.72 -12.72
CA HIS A 86 -3.84 -2.18 -13.86
C HIS A 86 -4.03 -3.69 -14.10
N ASP A 87 -4.03 -4.48 -13.03
CA ASP A 87 -4.33 -5.92 -13.03
C ASP A 87 -5.36 -6.24 -11.94
N PRO A 88 -6.66 -6.36 -12.31
CA PRO A 88 -7.72 -6.68 -11.37
C PRO A 88 -7.55 -7.99 -10.62
N GLY A 89 -6.97 -9.01 -11.27
CA GLY A 89 -6.74 -10.33 -10.65
C GLY A 89 -5.70 -10.25 -9.53
N SER A 90 -4.56 -9.62 -9.82
CA SER A 90 -3.52 -9.37 -8.82
C SER A 90 -3.99 -8.43 -7.72
N ALA A 91 -4.82 -7.42 -8.03
CA ALA A 91 -5.38 -6.51 -7.05
C ALA A 91 -6.26 -7.24 -6.03
N LYS A 92 -7.16 -8.11 -6.50
CA LYS A 92 -8.00 -8.95 -5.62
C LYS A 92 -7.13 -9.84 -4.72
N ALA A 93 -6.18 -10.56 -5.29
CA ALA A 93 -5.29 -11.45 -4.53
C ALA A 93 -4.47 -10.69 -3.47
N SER A 94 -3.97 -9.49 -3.83
CA SER A 94 -3.26 -8.59 -2.91
C SER A 94 -4.17 -8.12 -1.77
N ALA A 95 -5.39 -7.71 -2.08
CA ALA A 95 -6.36 -7.27 -1.07
C ALA A 95 -6.72 -8.40 -0.09
N GLU A 96 -7.01 -9.59 -0.57
CA GLU A 96 -7.29 -10.78 0.25
C GLU A 96 -6.10 -11.10 1.18
N ARG A 97 -4.88 -11.02 0.65
CA ARG A 97 -3.65 -11.20 1.42
C ARG A 97 -3.49 -10.13 2.51
N LEU A 98 -3.71 -8.84 2.19
CA LEU A 98 -3.61 -7.75 3.15
C LEU A 98 -4.64 -7.86 4.27
N VAL A 99 -5.88 -8.24 3.96
CA VAL A 99 -6.91 -8.52 4.96
C VAL A 99 -6.48 -9.65 5.89
N THR A 100 -5.99 -10.77 5.35
CA THR A 100 -5.48 -11.88 6.14
C THR A 100 -4.34 -11.46 7.06
N ILE A 101 -3.42 -10.62 6.58
CA ILE A 101 -2.33 -10.07 7.41
C ILE A 101 -2.89 -9.16 8.51
N ALA A 102 -3.84 -8.28 8.18
CA ALA A 102 -4.45 -7.37 9.14
C ALA A 102 -5.16 -8.14 10.27
N GLU A 103 -5.91 -9.18 9.93
CA GLU A 103 -6.55 -10.06 10.91
C GLU A 103 -5.54 -10.78 11.80
N ARG A 104 -4.52 -11.41 11.21
CA ARG A 104 -3.47 -12.12 11.96
C ARG A 104 -2.73 -11.22 12.94
N GLU A 105 -2.40 -10.00 12.52
CA GLU A 105 -1.66 -9.02 13.33
C GLU A 105 -2.58 -8.19 14.23
N ASN A 106 -3.91 -8.40 14.19
CA ASN A 106 -4.93 -7.54 14.82
C ASN A 106 -4.70 -6.05 14.48
N ALA A 107 -4.40 -5.78 13.20
CA ALA A 107 -4.02 -4.47 12.73
C ALA A 107 -5.23 -3.61 12.35
N LEU A 108 -5.14 -2.31 12.62
CA LEU A 108 -6.03 -1.32 12.02
C LEU A 108 -5.71 -1.24 10.52
N LEU A 109 -6.59 -1.80 9.68
CA LEU A 109 -6.48 -1.69 8.22
C LEU A 109 -6.97 -0.32 7.76
N ILE A 110 -6.08 0.47 7.14
CA ILE A 110 -6.38 1.80 6.62
C ILE A 110 -6.39 1.74 5.09
N PHE A 111 -7.52 2.12 4.49
CA PHE A 111 -7.74 2.19 3.04
C PHE A 111 -7.16 3.47 2.44
N GLY A 112 -6.81 3.44 1.15
CA GLY A 112 -6.14 4.55 0.49
C GLY A 112 -7.01 5.79 0.27
N HIS A 113 -8.28 5.61 -0.09
CA HIS A 113 -9.19 6.67 -0.51
C HIS A 113 -10.56 6.64 0.18
N ASP A 114 -10.68 6.00 1.35
CA ASP A 114 -11.93 5.87 2.08
C ASP A 114 -12.20 7.11 2.92
N ARG A 115 -13.11 7.95 2.42
CA ARG A 115 -13.48 9.21 3.08
C ARG A 115 -14.17 8.98 4.42
N GLU A 116 -14.99 7.95 4.53
CA GLU A 116 -15.72 7.65 5.78
C GLU A 116 -14.77 7.17 6.84
N GLN A 117 -13.88 6.25 6.50
CA GLN A 117 -12.83 5.81 7.41
C GLN A 117 -11.91 6.97 7.80
N TRP A 118 -11.49 7.80 6.81
CA TRP A 118 -10.65 8.96 7.09
C TRP A 118 -11.23 9.90 8.14
N ALA A 119 -12.56 10.06 8.18
CA ALA A 119 -13.22 10.90 9.17
C ALA A 119 -13.05 10.37 10.61
N THR A 120 -12.84 9.07 10.78
CA THR A 120 -12.69 8.40 12.09
C THR A 120 -11.25 8.28 12.58
N LEU A 121 -10.25 8.48 11.68
CA LEU A 121 -8.85 8.34 12.04
C LEU A 121 -8.37 9.52 12.89
N ARG A 122 -7.36 9.27 13.74
CA ARG A 122 -6.62 10.35 14.42
C ARG A 122 -5.86 11.18 13.41
N LYS A 123 -5.89 12.51 13.57
CA LYS A 123 -5.21 13.47 12.70
C LYS A 123 -4.42 14.46 13.55
N ALA A 124 -3.39 15.05 12.96
CA ALA A 124 -2.60 16.06 13.65
C ALA A 124 -3.49 17.11 14.36
N PRO A 125 -3.19 17.46 15.63
CA PRO A 125 -1.98 17.10 16.36
C PRO A 125 -1.99 15.72 17.05
N GLU A 126 -3.08 14.97 16.96
CA GLU A 126 -3.14 13.59 17.45
C GLU A 126 -2.30 12.64 16.59
N PHE A 127 -1.83 11.55 17.17
CA PHE A 127 -1.01 10.54 16.48
C PHE A 127 -1.25 9.13 17.03
N TYR A 128 -0.76 8.15 16.32
CA TYR A 128 -0.68 6.76 16.74
C TYR A 128 0.74 6.48 17.26
N SER A 129 0.88 5.82 18.42
CA SER A 129 2.17 5.59 19.11
C SER A 129 2.38 4.11 19.46
#